data_45381f2fd0af541ca126801f6f43154f
#
_entry.id   45381f2fd0af541ca126801f6f43154f
#
_cell.length_a   1.000
_cell.length_b   1.000
_cell.length_c   1.000
_cell.angle_alpha   90.00
_cell.angle_beta   90.00
_cell.angle_gamma   90.00
#
_symmetry.space_group_name_H-M   'P 1'
#
loop_
_entity.id
_entity.type
_entity.pdbx_description
1 polymer ?
#
loop_
_entity_poly.entity_id
_entity_poly.type
_entity_poly.pdbx_seq_one_letter_code
_entity_poly.pdbx_strand_id
1 'polypeptide(L)'
;MKLENVLITYFFRNSSCLEEIYYICSMNEDLRETYHTEEYDEYYACLDAKTQAKFDYVESIIKNQYVVNKKFVKNLEGTEFYEARVSVGTNEHRTILFAIDSRSFMESRRVLFLSSFLKKSTKQYKSEIENARRILNKYV
;
A
#
# COMPACT_ATOMS: atom_id res chain seq x y z
N MET A 1 4.77 -12.78 -18.32
CA MET A 1 5.21 -11.78 -19.30
C MET A 1 4.62 -10.44 -18.89
N LYS A 2 5.45 -9.45 -18.76
CA LYS A 2 4.97 -8.12 -18.36
C LYS A 2 4.17 -7.51 -19.52
N LEU A 3 3.03 -6.89 -19.20
CA LEU A 3 2.16 -6.19 -20.17
C LEU A 3 2.94 -5.19 -21.04
N GLU A 4 3.98 -4.59 -20.48
CA GLU A 4 4.90 -3.66 -21.12
C GLU A 4 5.52 -4.23 -22.40
N ASN A 5 5.92 -5.51 -22.38
CA ASN A 5 6.55 -6.14 -23.54
C ASN A 5 5.56 -6.41 -24.68
N VAL A 6 4.29 -6.66 -24.37
CA VAL A 6 3.23 -6.87 -25.38
C VAL A 6 2.86 -5.55 -26.02
N LEU A 7 2.74 -4.48 -25.23
CA LEU A 7 2.45 -3.14 -25.71
C LEU A 7 3.57 -2.60 -26.59
N ILE A 8 4.82 -2.71 -26.18
CA ILE A 8 5.99 -2.30 -26.96
C ILE A 8 6.04 -3.03 -28.33
N THR A 9 5.75 -4.32 -28.35
CA THR A 9 5.71 -5.10 -29.62
C THR A 9 4.58 -4.66 -30.53
N TYR A 10 3.41 -4.33 -29.99
CA TYR A 10 2.28 -3.81 -30.73
C TYR A 10 2.56 -2.44 -31.36
N PHE A 11 3.38 -1.64 -30.73
CA PHE A 11 3.67 -0.26 -31.10
C PHE A 11 4.72 -0.07 -32.15
N PHE A 12 5.75 -0.91 -32.17
CA PHE A 12 6.70 -0.93 -33.27
C PHE A 12 6.01 -1.18 -34.62
N ARG A 13 4.76 -1.64 -34.62
CA ARG A 13 3.97 -1.84 -35.83
C ARG A 13 3.12 -0.63 -36.25
N ASN A 14 2.92 0.35 -35.36
CA ASN A 14 2.05 1.50 -35.66
C ASN A 14 2.65 2.78 -35.09
N SER A 15 3.49 3.45 -35.87
CA SER A 15 4.24 4.64 -35.46
C SER A 15 3.38 5.86 -35.10
N SER A 16 2.08 5.88 -35.48
CA SER A 16 1.16 7.01 -35.17
C SER A 16 0.56 6.93 -33.76
N CYS A 17 0.82 5.84 -33.02
CA CYS A 17 0.26 5.62 -31.69
C CYS A 17 1.29 5.68 -30.55
N LEU A 18 2.54 6.04 -30.83
CA LEU A 18 3.64 6.05 -29.83
C LEU A 18 3.33 6.94 -28.62
N GLU A 19 2.70 8.09 -28.83
CA GLU A 19 2.38 9.01 -27.72
C GLU A 19 1.24 8.48 -26.84
N GLU A 20 0.22 7.88 -27.43
CA GLU A 20 -0.89 7.27 -26.67
C GLU A 20 -0.42 6.09 -25.82
N ILE A 21 0.61 5.36 -26.30
CA ILE A 21 1.13 4.24 -25.56
C ILE A 21 2.02 4.65 -24.43
N TYR A 22 2.89 5.60 -24.67
CA TYR A 22 3.70 6.16 -23.61
C TYR A 22 2.80 6.63 -22.46
N TYR A 23 1.67 7.24 -22.81
CA TYR A 23 0.67 7.67 -21.84
C TYR A 23 0.00 6.47 -21.13
N ILE A 24 -0.40 5.43 -21.85
CA ILE A 24 -0.99 4.21 -21.29
C ILE A 24 0.02 3.44 -20.43
N CYS A 25 1.27 3.31 -20.87
CA CYS A 25 2.34 2.70 -20.09
C CYS A 25 2.66 3.49 -18.82
N SER A 26 2.68 4.82 -18.90
CA SER A 26 2.92 5.68 -17.73
C SER A 26 1.76 5.66 -16.74
N MET A 27 0.53 5.43 -17.19
CA MET A 27 -0.63 5.26 -16.33
C MET A 27 -0.67 3.92 -15.59
N ASN A 28 0.05 2.91 -16.10
CA ASN A 28 0.11 1.57 -15.51
C ASN A 28 1.37 1.32 -14.67
N GLU A 29 2.28 2.29 -14.57
CA GLU A 29 3.43 2.19 -13.67
C GLU A 29 2.99 2.43 -12.23
N ASP A 30 3.40 1.52 -11.35
CA ASP A 30 3.24 1.70 -9.92
C ASP A 30 4.04 2.93 -9.46
N LEU A 31 3.37 3.88 -8.82
CA LEU A 31 3.99 5.08 -8.26
C LEU A 31 4.78 4.77 -6.98
N ARG A 32 4.41 3.71 -6.28
CA ARG A 32 5.04 3.26 -5.06
C ARG A 32 5.33 1.76 -5.10
N GLU A 33 6.48 1.39 -4.57
CA GLU A 33 6.81 0.02 -4.22
C GLU A 33 6.35 -0.24 -2.78
N THR A 34 5.75 -1.39 -2.54
CA THR A 34 5.31 -1.81 -1.21
C THR A 34 6.14 -2.99 -0.74
N TYR A 35 6.45 -2.98 0.54
CA TYR A 35 7.20 -4.04 1.22
C TYR A 35 6.40 -4.52 2.42
N HIS A 36 6.49 -5.81 2.72
CA HIS A 36 5.78 -6.44 3.83
C HIS A 36 6.77 -7.02 4.84
N THR A 37 6.48 -6.82 6.13
CA THR A 37 7.16 -7.53 7.20
C THR A 37 6.60 -8.95 7.36
N GLU A 38 7.30 -9.81 8.08
CA GLU A 38 6.77 -11.13 8.43
C GLU A 38 5.48 -11.03 9.25
N GLU A 39 5.41 -10.07 10.16
CA GLU A 39 4.22 -9.83 10.99
C GLU A 39 3.00 -9.45 10.16
N TYR A 40 3.18 -8.64 9.12
CA TYR A 40 2.10 -8.34 8.18
C TYR A 40 1.67 -9.59 7.42
N ASP A 41 2.62 -10.35 6.89
CA ASP A 41 2.35 -11.56 6.11
C ASP A 41 1.62 -12.62 6.93
N GLU A 42 1.99 -12.80 8.20
CA GLU A 42 1.31 -13.72 9.12
C GLU A 42 -0.15 -13.31 9.35
N TYR A 43 -0.39 -12.02 9.58
CA TYR A 43 -1.76 -11.52 9.73
C TYR A 43 -2.58 -11.73 8.47
N TYR A 44 -2.03 -11.39 7.31
CA TYR A 44 -2.68 -11.55 6.01
C TYR A 44 -3.01 -13.02 5.72
N ALA A 45 -2.12 -13.93 6.02
CA ALA A 45 -2.31 -15.37 5.80
C ALA A 45 -3.49 -15.95 6.60
N CYS A 46 -3.83 -15.37 7.75
CA CYS A 46 -4.95 -15.78 8.59
C CYS A 46 -6.31 -15.25 8.13
N LEU A 47 -6.35 -14.36 7.14
CA LEU A 47 -7.58 -13.76 6.64
C LEU A 47 -8.27 -14.68 5.64
N ASP A 48 -9.60 -14.57 5.56
CA ASP A 48 -10.36 -15.22 4.50
C ASP A 48 -10.11 -14.57 3.12
N ALA A 49 -10.47 -15.27 2.05
CA ALA A 49 -10.22 -14.81 0.68
C ALA A 49 -10.88 -13.47 0.36
N LYS A 50 -12.07 -13.21 0.89
CA LYS A 50 -12.79 -11.95 0.69
C LYS A 50 -12.07 -10.78 1.36
N THR A 51 -11.59 -10.99 2.56
CA THR A 51 -10.82 -9.98 3.31
C THR A 51 -9.45 -9.74 2.66
N GLN A 52 -8.75 -10.79 2.26
CA GLN A 52 -7.50 -10.69 1.51
C GLN A 52 -7.67 -9.84 0.24
N ALA A 53 -8.74 -10.07 -0.52
CA ALA A 53 -9.03 -9.29 -1.72
C ALA A 53 -9.19 -7.79 -1.42
N LYS A 54 -9.77 -7.44 -0.27
CA LYS A 54 -9.88 -6.04 0.18
C LYS A 54 -8.53 -5.45 0.59
N PHE A 55 -7.69 -6.21 1.24
CA PHE A 55 -6.30 -5.81 1.53
C PHE A 55 -5.53 -5.55 0.25
N ASP A 56 -5.61 -6.45 -0.72
CA ASP A 56 -4.95 -6.32 -2.03
C ASP A 56 -5.45 -5.09 -2.79
N TYR A 57 -6.75 -4.81 -2.72
CA TYR A 57 -7.35 -3.63 -3.33
C TYR A 57 -6.80 -2.33 -2.73
N VAL A 58 -6.72 -2.22 -1.40
CA VAL A 58 -6.17 -1.04 -0.73
C VAL A 58 -4.68 -0.88 -1.05
N GLU A 59 -3.93 -1.98 -1.07
CA GLU A 59 -2.52 -1.95 -1.48
C GLU A 59 -2.36 -1.46 -2.93
N SER A 60 -3.22 -1.90 -3.84
CA SER A 60 -3.20 -1.44 -5.23
C SER A 60 -3.45 0.07 -5.35
N ILE A 61 -4.34 0.62 -4.53
CA ILE A 61 -4.59 2.07 -4.46
C ILE A 61 -3.33 2.81 -3.96
N ILE A 62 -2.67 2.28 -2.94
CA ILE A 62 -1.41 2.85 -2.43
C ILE A 62 -0.33 2.87 -3.53
N LYS A 63 -0.23 1.81 -4.31
CA LYS A 63 0.74 1.70 -5.41
C LYS A 63 0.46 2.68 -6.55
N ASN A 64 -0.80 2.85 -6.93
CA ASN A 64 -1.19 3.46 -8.19
C ASN A 64 -1.63 4.93 -8.10
N GLN A 65 -2.08 5.39 -6.93
CA GLN A 65 -2.59 6.75 -6.75
C GLN A 65 -1.56 7.62 -6.03
N TYR A 66 -1.25 8.77 -6.62
CA TYR A 66 -0.39 9.75 -5.97
C TYR A 66 -1.03 10.31 -4.70
N VAL A 67 -2.25 10.83 -4.82
CA VAL A 67 -3.04 11.29 -3.69
C VAL A 67 -3.99 10.17 -3.27
N VAL A 68 -3.72 9.57 -2.11
CA VAL A 68 -4.57 8.51 -1.57
C VAL A 68 -5.61 9.11 -0.63
N ASN A 69 -6.88 8.78 -0.87
CA ASN A 69 -7.99 9.27 -0.06
C ASN A 69 -7.82 8.82 1.41
N LYS A 70 -8.17 9.70 2.35
CA LYS A 70 -8.09 9.45 3.79
C LYS A 70 -8.94 8.27 4.28
N LYS A 71 -9.92 7.83 3.48
CA LYS A 71 -10.66 6.61 3.80
C LYS A 71 -9.81 5.35 3.66
N PHE A 72 -8.73 5.40 2.87
CA PHE A 72 -7.80 4.30 2.66
C PHE A 72 -6.52 4.45 3.46
N VAL A 73 -5.94 5.65 3.49
CA VAL A 73 -4.70 5.92 4.22
C VAL A 73 -4.83 7.24 4.99
N LYS A 74 -4.55 7.18 6.27
CA LYS A 74 -4.59 8.34 7.18
C LYS A 74 -3.29 8.42 7.99
N ASN A 75 -2.81 9.64 8.20
CA ASN A 75 -1.70 9.88 9.12
C ASN A 75 -2.12 9.56 10.56
N LEU A 76 -1.24 8.91 11.30
CA LEU A 76 -1.37 8.76 12.75
C LEU A 76 -0.70 9.96 13.42
N GLU A 77 -1.52 10.92 13.83
CA GLU A 77 -1.08 12.21 14.37
C GLU A 77 -0.04 12.06 15.50
N GLY A 78 1.00 12.87 15.43
CA GLY A 78 2.10 12.82 16.40
C GLY A 78 3.06 11.66 16.22
N THR A 79 2.97 10.92 15.13
CA THR A 79 3.86 9.81 14.81
C THR A 79 4.40 9.91 13.38
N GLU A 80 5.44 9.13 13.11
CA GLU A 80 6.00 8.92 11.78
C GLU A 80 5.18 7.94 10.92
N PHE A 81 4.09 7.39 11.46
CA PHE A 81 3.31 6.32 10.84
C PHE A 81 2.04 6.81 10.17
N TYR A 82 1.57 5.99 9.25
CA TYR A 82 0.27 6.08 8.60
C TYR A 82 -0.51 4.80 8.86
N GLU A 83 -1.83 4.85 8.72
CA GLU A 83 -2.66 3.65 8.76
C GLU A 83 -3.35 3.43 7.42
N ALA A 84 -3.25 2.21 6.90
CA ALA A 84 -4.14 1.72 5.85
C ALA A 84 -5.43 1.20 6.50
N ARG A 85 -6.54 1.53 5.89
CA ARG A 85 -7.89 1.25 6.41
C ARG A 85 -8.59 0.27 5.49
N VAL A 86 -8.92 -0.91 6.01
CA VAL A 86 -9.63 -1.96 5.28
C VAL A 86 -10.90 -2.34 6.03
N SER A 87 -12.04 -2.09 5.41
CA SER A 87 -13.36 -2.40 5.99
C SER A 87 -13.98 -3.57 5.26
N VAL A 88 -14.39 -4.59 6.01
CA VAL A 88 -15.09 -5.77 5.48
C VAL A 88 -16.27 -6.10 6.39
N GLY A 89 -17.49 -5.84 5.91
CA GLY A 89 -18.68 -5.94 6.75
C GLY A 89 -18.59 -4.98 7.94
N THR A 90 -18.70 -5.52 9.15
CA THR A 90 -18.53 -4.75 10.40
C THR A 90 -17.10 -4.74 10.92
N ASN A 91 -16.19 -5.46 10.26
CA ASN A 91 -14.81 -5.57 10.68
C ASN A 91 -13.96 -4.43 10.08
N GLU A 92 -13.29 -3.71 10.95
CA GLU A 92 -12.39 -2.61 10.61
C GLU A 92 -10.95 -3.03 10.86
N HIS A 93 -10.24 -3.38 9.78
CA HIS A 93 -8.82 -3.71 9.85
C HIS A 93 -7.98 -2.45 9.68
N ARG A 94 -6.85 -2.41 10.35
CA ARG A 94 -5.86 -1.34 10.24
C ARG A 94 -4.48 -1.96 10.03
N THR A 95 -3.73 -1.38 9.10
CA THR A 95 -2.31 -1.73 8.90
C THR A 95 -1.47 -0.49 9.12
N ILE A 96 -0.45 -0.59 9.96
CA ILE A 96 0.48 0.51 10.20
C ILE A 96 1.53 0.51 9.10
N LEU A 97 1.67 1.67 8.46
CA LEU A 97 2.56 1.92 7.33
C LEU A 97 3.69 2.87 7.73
N PHE A 98 4.85 2.66 7.12
CA PHE A 98 5.99 3.56 7.23
C PHE A 98 6.48 3.96 5.83
N ALA A 99 6.59 5.26 5.59
CA ALA A 99 7.18 5.79 4.37
C ALA A 99 8.72 5.77 4.50
N ILE A 100 9.38 4.93 3.72
CA ILE A 100 10.81 4.63 3.88
C ILE A 100 11.69 5.80 3.43
N ASP A 101 11.34 6.43 2.32
CA ASP A 101 12.20 7.36 1.56
C ASP A 101 11.74 8.82 1.63
N SER A 102 10.71 9.13 2.38
CA SER A 102 10.21 10.50 2.56
C SER A 102 9.47 10.66 3.88
N ARG A 103 9.44 11.88 4.40
CA ARG A 103 8.60 12.24 5.55
C ARG A 103 7.12 12.38 5.18
N SER A 104 6.84 12.62 3.90
CA SER A 104 5.48 12.70 3.38
C SER A 104 5.11 11.40 2.68
N PHE A 105 3.96 10.83 3.04
CA PHE A 105 3.44 9.65 2.37
C PHE A 105 3.21 9.89 0.86
N MET A 106 2.68 11.07 0.51
CA MET A 106 2.42 11.39 -0.90
C MET A 106 3.67 11.42 -1.75
N GLU A 107 4.78 11.92 -1.21
CA GLU A 107 6.06 12.01 -1.92
C GLU A 107 6.86 10.71 -1.85
N SER A 108 6.51 9.80 -0.94
CA SER A 108 7.18 8.53 -0.78
C SER A 108 6.95 7.61 -1.98
N ARG A 109 8.00 6.94 -2.41
CA ARG A 109 7.96 5.90 -3.43
C ARG A 109 8.13 4.50 -2.87
N ARG A 110 8.43 4.37 -1.59
CA ARG A 110 8.60 3.09 -0.90
C ARG A 110 7.84 3.12 0.42
N VAL A 111 6.96 2.15 0.60
CA VAL A 111 6.12 2.03 1.78
C VAL A 111 6.27 0.64 2.39
N LEU A 112 6.57 0.59 3.68
CA LEU A 112 6.66 -0.63 4.44
C LEU A 112 5.36 -0.87 5.22
N PHE A 113 4.77 -2.04 5.04
CA PHE A 113 3.62 -2.53 5.79
C PHE A 113 4.13 -3.26 7.01
N LEU A 114 3.96 -2.67 8.20
CA LEU A 114 4.57 -3.15 9.44
C LEU A 114 3.76 -4.21 10.16
N SER A 115 2.54 -3.86 10.55
CA SER A 115 1.67 -4.74 11.33
C SER A 115 0.22 -4.40 11.10
N SER A 116 -0.64 -5.38 11.26
CA SER A 116 -2.09 -5.20 11.11
C SER A 116 -2.81 -5.63 12.38
N PHE A 117 -3.98 -5.05 12.61
CA PHE A 117 -4.85 -5.40 13.72
C PHE A 117 -6.31 -5.14 13.38
N LEU A 118 -7.20 -5.87 14.07
CA LEU A 118 -8.63 -5.62 14.02
C LEU A 118 -8.96 -4.51 15.03
N LYS A 119 -9.46 -3.39 14.53
CA LYS A 119 -9.81 -2.23 15.37
C LYS A 119 -11.01 -2.56 16.25
N LYS A 120 -10.85 -2.47 17.57
CA LYS A 120 -11.89 -2.63 18.57
C LYS A 120 -12.15 -1.35 19.35
N SER A 121 -11.10 -0.56 19.62
CA SER A 121 -11.20 0.71 20.35
C SER A 121 -10.05 1.64 20.00
N THR A 122 -10.20 2.93 20.33
CA THR A 122 -9.13 3.93 20.14
C THR A 122 -7.95 3.73 21.09
N LYS A 123 -8.18 3.12 22.26
CA LYS A 123 -7.11 2.82 23.24
C LYS A 123 -6.06 1.85 22.72
N GLN A 124 -6.44 1.03 21.76
CA GLN A 124 -5.59 0.03 21.12
C GLN A 124 -4.41 0.64 20.35
N TYR A 125 -4.60 1.84 19.80
CA TYR A 125 -3.61 2.49 18.92
C TYR A 125 -2.25 2.71 19.60
N LYS A 126 -2.24 3.06 20.88
CA LYS A 126 -0.97 3.28 21.60
C LYS A 126 -0.08 2.04 21.56
N SER A 127 -0.64 0.89 21.95
CA SER A 127 0.10 -0.38 21.97
C SER A 127 0.47 -0.86 20.56
N GLU A 128 -0.40 -0.65 19.58
CA GLU A 128 -0.14 -1.03 18.19
C GLU A 128 0.96 -0.17 17.54
N ILE A 129 1.00 1.11 17.85
CA ILE A 129 2.07 2.02 17.41
C ILE A 129 3.41 1.63 18.06
N GLU A 130 3.43 1.32 19.34
CA GLU A 130 4.64 0.84 20.04
C GLU A 130 5.14 -0.48 19.44
N ASN A 131 4.22 -1.39 19.13
CA ASN A 131 4.55 -2.65 18.45
C ASN A 131 5.12 -2.41 17.06
N ALA A 132 4.52 -1.53 16.28
CA ALA A 132 5.01 -1.17 14.94
C ALA A 132 6.41 -0.56 15.00
N ARG A 133 6.68 0.30 15.99
CA ARG A 133 8.00 0.90 16.20
C ARG A 133 9.05 -0.16 16.55
N ARG A 134 8.69 -1.12 17.38
CA ARG A 134 9.55 -2.25 17.71
C ARG A 134 9.85 -3.11 16.48
N ILE A 135 8.86 -3.37 15.64
CA ILE A 135 9.04 -4.10 14.38
C ILE A 135 9.94 -3.31 13.43
N LEU A 136 9.70 -2.02 13.26
CA LEU A 136 10.53 -1.17 12.39
C LEU A 136 12.00 -1.22 12.78
N ASN A 137 12.31 -1.24 14.07
CA ASN A 137 13.68 -1.32 14.57
C ASN A 137 14.42 -2.60 14.20
N LYS A 138 13.71 -3.65 13.76
CA LYS A 138 14.36 -4.88 13.25
C LYS A 138 14.88 -4.71 11.81
N TYR A 139 14.34 -3.75 11.07
CA TYR A 139 14.62 -3.55 9.65
C TYR A 139 15.47 -2.31 9.34
N VAL A 140 15.70 -1.48 10.33
CA VAL A 140 16.45 -0.23 10.20
C VAL A 140 17.78 -0.27 10.96
#